data_d96c1891924e833bd8e9757305a0a8f5
#
_entry.id   d96c1891924e833bd8e9757305a0a8f5
#
_cell.length_a   1.000
_cell.length_b   1.000
_cell.length_c   1.000
_cell.angle_alpha   90.00
_cell.angle_beta   90.00
_cell.angle_gamma   90.00
#
_symmetry.space_group_name_H-M   'P 1'
#
loop_
_entity.id
_entity.type
_entity.pdbx_description
1 polymer ?
#
loop_
_entity_poly.entity_id
_entity_poly.type
_entity_poly.pdbx_seq_one_letter_code
_entity_poly.pdbx_strand_id
1 'polypeptide(L)'
;MSLEARYAIAAARHGRVANTCNRSENYVGYSTKFGDSAGDFSILHNYTVTEVKEIGLELGLPEKFIEKVPEDGLTGLSDEENLGFSYKTLDNFLLYRITPPYEVYKNIEQRHKRNLHKTEEMPICPFF
;
A
#
# COMPACT_ATOMS: atom_id res chain seq x y z
N MET A 1 -11.51 12.82 3.61
CA MET A 1 -12.03 13.36 2.30
C MET A 1 -12.26 12.17 1.38
N SER A 2 -13.44 12.07 0.76
CA SER A 2 -13.77 10.96 -0.15
C SER A 2 -12.94 11.01 -1.45
N LEU A 3 -12.88 9.88 -2.17
CA LEU A 3 -12.17 9.79 -3.44
C LEU A 3 -12.76 10.73 -4.48
N GLU A 4 -14.08 10.78 -4.58
CA GLU A 4 -14.81 11.66 -5.51
C GLU A 4 -14.45 13.12 -5.28
N ALA A 5 -14.34 13.55 -4.02
CA ALA A 5 -13.94 14.91 -3.69
C ALA A 5 -12.50 15.21 -4.13
N ARG A 6 -11.57 14.25 -4.01
CA ARG A 6 -10.18 14.42 -4.48
C ARG A 6 -10.14 14.61 -5.99
N TYR A 7 -10.84 13.78 -6.76
CA TYR A 7 -10.89 13.89 -8.21
C TYR A 7 -11.62 15.18 -8.67
N ALA A 8 -12.71 15.57 -8.00
CA ALA A 8 -13.40 16.84 -8.30
C ALA A 8 -12.49 18.05 -8.09
N ILE A 9 -11.74 18.09 -6.97
CA ILE A 9 -10.78 19.15 -6.69
C ILE A 9 -9.64 19.15 -7.72
N ALA A 10 -9.09 17.97 -8.04
CA ALA A 10 -8.04 17.84 -9.03
C ALA A 10 -8.50 18.35 -10.40
N ALA A 11 -9.68 17.94 -10.86
CA ALA A 11 -10.26 18.41 -12.12
C ALA A 11 -10.45 19.93 -12.13
N ALA A 12 -11.03 20.51 -11.06
CA ALA A 12 -11.25 21.95 -10.94
C ALA A 12 -9.95 22.77 -10.91
N ARG A 13 -8.84 22.15 -10.53
CA ARG A 13 -7.51 22.77 -10.41
C ARG A 13 -6.55 22.36 -11.53
N HIS A 14 -7.02 21.67 -12.57
CA HIS A 14 -6.19 21.10 -13.66
C HIS A 14 -5.04 20.21 -13.11
N GLY A 15 -5.28 19.58 -11.96
CA GLY A 15 -4.33 18.72 -11.26
C GLY A 15 -4.53 17.25 -11.53
N ARG A 16 -3.80 16.43 -10.78
CA ARG A 16 -3.88 14.96 -10.77
C ARG A 16 -3.93 14.46 -9.34
N VAL A 17 -4.55 13.33 -9.14
CA VAL A 17 -4.59 12.64 -7.84
C VAL A 17 -3.38 11.73 -7.72
N ALA A 18 -2.53 11.96 -6.72
CA ALA A 18 -1.45 11.06 -6.38
C ALA A 18 -1.96 9.91 -5.50
N ASN A 19 -1.68 8.68 -5.90
CA ASN A 19 -1.77 7.52 -5.03
C ASN A 19 -0.54 7.45 -4.14
N THR A 20 -0.71 7.08 -2.89
CA THR A 20 0.38 6.98 -1.90
C THR A 20 0.56 5.57 -1.33
N CYS A 21 -0.15 4.56 -1.86
CA CYS A 21 0.07 3.17 -1.48
C CYS A 21 1.50 2.73 -1.85
N ASN A 22 2.17 2.11 -0.89
CA ASN A 22 3.53 1.61 -1.05
C ASN A 22 3.54 0.15 -1.55
N ARG A 23 4.73 -0.39 -1.82
CA ARG A 23 4.93 -1.75 -2.32
C ARG A 23 4.44 -2.82 -1.34
N SER A 24 4.64 -2.61 -0.05
CA SER A 24 4.27 -3.58 0.98
C SER A 24 2.74 -3.72 1.07
N GLU A 25 2.02 -2.59 1.10
CA GLU A 25 0.56 -2.55 1.05
C GLU A 25 0.03 -3.17 -0.24
N ASN A 26 0.60 -2.79 -1.39
CA ASN A 26 0.20 -3.32 -2.69
C ASN A 26 0.41 -4.83 -2.79
N TYR A 27 1.52 -5.36 -2.26
CA TYR A 27 1.84 -6.78 -2.34
C TYR A 27 0.80 -7.65 -1.64
N VAL A 28 0.38 -7.26 -0.44
CA VAL A 28 -0.64 -8.00 0.33
C VAL A 28 -2.07 -7.51 0.06
N GLY A 29 -2.21 -6.46 -0.78
CA GLY A 29 -3.49 -5.85 -1.14
C GLY A 29 -4.21 -5.20 0.04
N TYR A 30 -3.44 -4.61 0.96
CA TYR A 30 -3.98 -3.89 2.12
C TYR A 30 -4.40 -2.48 1.70
N SER A 31 -5.42 -2.42 0.88
CA SER A 31 -5.99 -1.19 0.32
C SER A 31 -7.34 -1.47 -0.34
N THR A 32 -8.10 -0.43 -0.60
CA THR A 32 -9.36 -0.48 -1.35
C THR A 32 -9.13 -0.06 -2.79
N LYS A 33 -9.35 -0.95 -3.77
CA LYS A 33 -9.04 -0.74 -5.19
C LYS A 33 -9.54 0.60 -5.75
N PHE A 34 -10.77 0.97 -5.44
CA PHE A 34 -11.39 2.23 -5.87
C PHE A 34 -11.55 3.22 -4.71
N GLY A 35 -10.68 3.14 -3.72
CA GLY A 35 -10.58 4.04 -2.57
C GLY A 35 -9.19 4.63 -2.47
N ASP A 36 -8.43 4.20 -1.47
CA ASP A 36 -7.06 4.67 -1.21
C ASP A 36 -6.06 4.23 -2.28
N SER A 37 -6.31 3.11 -2.99
CA SER A 37 -5.48 2.68 -4.13
C SER A 37 -5.69 3.50 -5.40
N ALA A 38 -6.74 4.31 -5.49
CA ALA A 38 -7.02 5.07 -6.71
C ALA A 38 -6.13 6.31 -6.82
N GLY A 39 -5.74 6.62 -8.04
CA GLY A 39 -4.94 7.79 -8.37
C GLY A 39 -4.60 7.83 -9.86
N ASP A 40 -4.16 8.98 -10.34
CA ASP A 40 -3.68 9.16 -11.70
C ASP A 40 -2.21 8.71 -11.84
N PHE A 41 -1.48 8.67 -10.73
CA PHE A 41 -0.11 8.19 -10.65
C PHE A 41 0.24 7.76 -9.21
N SER A 42 1.27 6.93 -9.05
CA SER A 42 1.71 6.41 -7.76
C SER A 42 3.22 6.57 -7.61
N ILE A 43 3.64 7.41 -6.66
CA ILE A 43 5.07 7.71 -6.42
C ILE A 43 5.74 6.71 -5.48
N LEU A 44 4.96 6.07 -4.59
CA LEU A 44 5.49 5.13 -3.60
C LEU A 44 5.35 3.66 -3.98
N HIS A 45 4.77 3.37 -5.16
CA HIS A 45 4.39 2.02 -5.57
C HIS A 45 5.50 0.97 -5.47
N ASN A 46 6.73 1.36 -5.77
CA ASN A 46 7.88 0.45 -5.81
C ASN A 46 8.71 0.42 -4.52
N TYR A 47 8.38 1.27 -3.54
CA TYR A 47 9.10 1.35 -2.27
C TYR A 47 8.33 0.63 -1.16
N THR A 48 9.04 -0.19 -0.38
CA THR A 48 8.49 -0.83 0.82
C THR A 48 8.26 0.19 1.94
N VAL A 49 7.54 -0.20 2.99
CA VAL A 49 7.36 0.67 4.18
C VAL A 49 8.71 1.08 4.76
N THR A 50 9.67 0.15 4.84
CA THR A 50 11.03 0.43 5.31
C THR A 50 11.71 1.49 4.46
N GLU A 51 11.71 1.33 3.14
CA GLU A 51 12.32 2.31 2.22
C GLU A 51 11.62 3.68 2.26
N VAL A 52 10.29 3.71 2.40
CA VAL A 52 9.55 4.98 2.55
C VAL A 52 9.94 5.72 3.82
N LYS A 53 10.17 5.01 4.93
CA LYS A 53 10.67 5.61 6.17
C LYS A 53 12.10 6.15 6.00
N GLU A 54 12.98 5.41 5.34
CA GLU A 54 14.35 5.85 5.04
C GLU A 54 14.35 7.11 4.16
N ILE A 55 13.54 7.14 3.11
CA ILE A 55 13.34 8.33 2.25
C ILE A 55 12.85 9.52 3.10
N GLY A 56 11.91 9.28 4.01
CA GLY A 56 11.40 10.32 4.92
C GLY A 56 12.51 10.91 5.79
N LEU A 57 13.41 10.07 6.33
CA LEU A 57 14.57 10.51 7.11
C LEU A 57 15.53 11.35 6.26
N GLU A 58 15.88 10.89 5.08
CA GLU A 58 16.78 11.62 4.16
C GLU A 58 16.21 12.98 3.72
N LEU A 59 14.89 13.08 3.61
CA LEU A 59 14.19 14.33 3.31
C LEU A 59 14.05 15.26 4.54
N GLY A 60 14.51 14.83 5.72
CA GLY A 60 14.42 15.61 6.94
C GLY A 60 12.99 15.76 7.49
N LEU A 61 12.10 14.81 7.22
CA LEU A 61 10.76 14.85 7.77
C LEU A 61 10.81 14.68 9.30
N PRO A 62 9.93 15.37 10.06
CA PRO A 62 9.85 15.18 11.49
C PRO A 62 9.58 13.73 11.88
N GLU A 63 10.33 13.22 12.85
CA GLU A 63 10.28 11.84 13.33
C GLU A 63 8.85 11.34 13.64
N LYS A 64 8.00 12.21 14.18
CA LYS A 64 6.59 11.91 14.47
C LYS A 64 5.77 11.44 13.25
N PHE A 65 6.19 11.78 12.02
CA PHE A 65 5.54 11.29 10.80
C PHE A 65 6.13 9.97 10.34
N ILE A 66 7.43 9.75 10.58
CA ILE A 66 8.16 8.55 10.19
C ILE A 66 7.80 7.38 11.11
N GLU A 67 7.72 7.65 12.42
CA GLU A 67 7.42 6.65 13.45
C GLU A 67 5.91 6.47 13.71
N LYS A 68 5.06 7.20 12.98
CA LYS A 68 3.62 6.99 13.11
C LYS A 68 3.26 5.55 12.77
N VAL A 69 2.56 4.88 13.69
CA VAL A 69 2.05 3.52 13.47
C VAL A 69 1.00 3.56 12.34
N PRO A 70 1.15 2.77 11.28
CA PRO A 70 0.15 2.68 10.22
C PRO A 70 -1.18 2.14 10.75
N GLU A 71 -2.26 2.82 10.41
CA GLU A 71 -3.62 2.47 10.82
C GLU A 71 -4.63 2.87 9.73
N ASP A 72 -5.65 2.05 9.53
CA ASP A 72 -6.70 2.33 8.53
C ASP A 72 -7.77 3.33 9.03
N GLY A 73 -7.80 3.59 10.34
CA GLY A 73 -8.79 4.46 10.98
C GLY A 73 -10.22 3.89 11.02
N LEU A 74 -10.43 2.63 10.66
CA LEU A 74 -11.73 1.98 10.57
C LEU A 74 -11.93 0.94 11.68
N THR A 75 -10.93 0.11 11.92
CA THR A 75 -11.01 -1.03 12.85
C THR A 75 -10.60 -0.68 14.27
N GLY A 76 -9.88 0.43 14.47
CA GLY A 76 -9.25 0.79 15.74
C GLY A 76 -8.01 -0.04 16.08
N LEU A 77 -7.56 -0.88 15.15
CA LEU A 77 -6.34 -1.67 15.21
C LEU A 77 -5.29 -1.10 14.24
N SER A 78 -4.03 -1.37 14.52
CA SER A 78 -2.97 -1.09 13.56
C SER A 78 -3.06 -2.01 12.35
N ASP A 79 -2.43 -1.59 11.24
CA ASP A 79 -2.35 -2.42 10.03
C ASP A 79 -1.70 -3.77 10.34
N GLU A 80 -0.63 -3.80 11.16
CA GLU A 80 0.09 -5.02 11.51
C GLU A 80 -0.77 -5.98 12.34
N GLU A 81 -1.61 -5.46 13.25
CA GLU A 81 -2.59 -6.29 13.97
C GLU A 81 -3.63 -6.89 13.04
N ASN A 82 -4.13 -6.12 12.07
CA ASN A 82 -5.07 -6.60 11.05
C ASN A 82 -4.43 -7.61 10.08
N LEU A 83 -3.15 -7.43 9.76
CA LEU A 83 -2.41 -8.33 8.88
C LEU A 83 -2.01 -9.63 9.57
N GLY A 84 -1.69 -9.58 10.87
CA GLY A 84 -1.15 -10.69 11.65
C GLY A 84 0.36 -10.90 11.47
N PHE A 85 1.07 -9.91 10.92
CA PHE A 85 2.53 -9.84 10.79
C PHE A 85 2.98 -8.40 10.64
N SER A 86 4.27 -8.12 10.93
CA SER A 86 4.81 -6.77 10.80
C SER A 86 5.23 -6.44 9.37
N TYR A 87 5.17 -5.16 9.02
CA TYR A 87 5.73 -4.68 7.76
C TYR A 87 7.22 -4.97 7.64
N LYS A 88 7.97 -4.93 8.73
CA LYS A 88 9.39 -5.32 8.74
C LYS A 88 9.58 -6.77 8.28
N THR A 89 8.73 -7.68 8.71
CA THR A 89 8.77 -9.09 8.27
C THR A 89 8.47 -9.23 6.79
N LEU A 90 7.44 -8.53 6.31
CA LEU A 90 7.08 -8.49 4.89
C LEU A 90 8.19 -7.88 4.04
N ASP A 91 8.76 -6.75 4.46
CA ASP A 91 9.81 -6.04 3.73
C ASP A 91 11.10 -6.87 3.64
N ASN A 92 11.47 -7.56 4.71
CA ASN A 92 12.60 -8.51 4.67
C ASN A 92 12.37 -9.63 3.65
N PHE A 93 11.15 -10.12 3.54
CA PHE A 93 10.79 -11.10 2.51
C PHE A 93 10.87 -10.51 1.10
N LEU A 94 10.35 -9.30 0.89
CA LEU A 94 10.30 -8.64 -0.43
C LEU A 94 11.68 -8.20 -0.93
N LEU A 95 12.51 -7.63 -0.03
CA LEU A 95 13.81 -7.04 -0.38
C LEU A 95 14.94 -8.07 -0.38
N TYR A 96 14.98 -8.93 0.63
CA TYR A 96 16.13 -9.79 0.89
C TYR A 96 15.83 -11.29 0.71
N ARG A 97 14.58 -11.65 0.34
CA ARG A 97 14.13 -13.04 0.21
C ARG A 97 14.26 -13.85 1.52
N ILE A 98 14.21 -13.17 2.67
CA ILE A 98 14.20 -13.83 3.98
C ILE A 98 12.81 -14.40 4.22
N THR A 99 12.70 -15.73 4.15
CA THR A 99 11.41 -16.41 4.36
C THR A 99 11.01 -16.36 5.83
N PRO A 100 9.86 -15.80 6.18
CA PRO A 100 9.37 -15.79 7.55
C PRO A 100 8.87 -17.19 7.97
N PRO A 101 8.49 -17.39 9.26
CA PRO A 101 7.88 -18.64 9.72
C PRO A 101 6.72 -19.07 8.81
N TYR A 102 6.56 -20.37 8.64
CA TYR A 102 5.63 -20.95 7.63
C TYR A 102 4.22 -20.38 7.67
N GLU A 103 3.62 -20.19 8.84
CA GLU A 103 2.25 -19.66 8.95
C GLU A 103 2.16 -18.19 8.49
N VAL A 104 3.19 -17.39 8.78
CA VAL A 104 3.28 -16.00 8.32
C VAL A 104 3.47 -15.96 6.80
N TYR A 105 4.38 -16.78 6.27
CA TYR A 105 4.60 -16.91 4.83
C TYR A 105 3.32 -17.29 4.10
N LYS A 106 2.61 -18.30 4.60
CA LYS A 106 1.34 -18.75 4.05
C LYS A 106 0.27 -17.65 4.05
N ASN A 107 0.17 -16.87 5.14
CA ASN A 107 -0.74 -15.73 5.22
C ASN A 107 -0.39 -14.66 4.17
N ILE A 108 0.90 -14.29 4.05
CA ILE A 108 1.38 -13.33 3.04
C ILE A 108 1.00 -13.80 1.62
N GLU A 109 1.32 -15.04 1.27
CA GLU A 109 1.03 -15.61 -0.06
C GLU A 109 -0.48 -15.69 -0.36
N GLN A 110 -1.29 -16.07 0.62
CA GLN A 110 -2.75 -16.10 0.45
C GLN A 110 -3.33 -14.71 0.22
N ARG A 111 -2.86 -13.71 0.98
CA ARG A 111 -3.28 -12.32 0.79
C ARG A 111 -2.85 -11.80 -0.58
N HIS A 112 -1.61 -12.02 -0.96
CA HIS A 112 -1.09 -11.66 -2.27
C HIS A 112 -1.98 -12.21 -3.40
N LYS A 113 -2.15 -13.51 -3.46
CA LYS A 113 -2.95 -14.18 -4.51
C LYS A 113 -4.41 -13.69 -4.54
N ARG A 114 -5.04 -13.56 -3.39
CA ARG A 114 -6.44 -13.11 -3.30
C ARG A 114 -6.63 -11.67 -3.79
N ASN A 115 -5.61 -10.83 -3.64
CA ASN A 115 -5.69 -9.40 -3.89
C ASN A 115 -5.00 -8.94 -5.20
N LEU A 116 -4.45 -9.84 -6.01
CA LEU A 116 -3.79 -9.53 -7.30
C LEU A 116 -4.64 -8.62 -8.18
N HIS A 117 -5.96 -8.86 -8.23
CA HIS A 117 -6.92 -8.06 -9.01
C HIS A 117 -6.93 -6.56 -8.64
N LYS A 118 -6.35 -6.18 -7.49
CA LYS A 118 -6.29 -4.77 -7.07
C LYS A 118 -5.17 -4.00 -7.77
N THR A 119 -4.10 -4.68 -8.15
CA THR A 119 -2.90 -4.12 -8.76
C THR A 119 -2.74 -4.49 -10.24
N GLU A 120 -3.43 -5.52 -10.69
CA GLU A 120 -3.45 -5.93 -12.09
C GLU A 120 -4.40 -5.07 -12.92
N GLU A 121 -4.14 -5.01 -14.21
CA GLU A 121 -5.01 -4.35 -15.19
C GLU A 121 -6.42 -4.98 -15.16
N MET A 122 -7.41 -4.14 -15.43
CA MET A 122 -8.79 -4.61 -15.52
C MET A 122 -8.91 -5.61 -16.67
N PRO A 123 -9.42 -6.83 -16.43
CA PRO A 123 -9.68 -7.77 -17.50
C PRO A 123 -10.63 -7.19 -18.56
N ILE A 124 -10.26 -7.32 -19.81
CA ILE A 124 -11.09 -6.91 -20.95
C ILE A 124 -11.64 -8.13 -21.68
N CYS A 125 -12.85 -8.01 -22.19
CA CYS A 125 -13.42 -9.06 -23.03
C CYS A 125 -12.61 -9.18 -24.32
N PRO A 126 -12.12 -10.37 -24.70
CA PRO A 126 -11.43 -10.55 -25.98
C PRO A 126 -12.38 -10.28 -27.14
N PHE A 127 -11.86 -9.70 -28.21
CA PHE A 127 -12.60 -9.63 -29.47
C PHE A 127 -12.80 -11.03 -30.03
N PHE A 128 -14.02 -11.32 -30.46
CA PHE A 128 -14.36 -12.56 -31.17
C PHE A 128 -14.07 -12.43 -32.68
#